data_a52b0af91f4cd4e3f1c3898159d19c90
#
_entry.id   a52b0af91f4cd4e3f1c3898159d19c90
#
_cell.length_a   1.000
_cell.length_b   1.000
_cell.length_c   1.000
_cell.angle_alpha   90.00
_cell.angle_beta   90.00
_cell.angle_gamma   90.00
#
_symmetry.space_group_name_H-M   'P 1'
#
loop_
_entity.id
_entity.type
_entity.pdbx_description
1 polymer ?
#
loop_
_entity_poly.entity_id
_entity_poly.type
_entity_poly.pdbx_seq_one_letter_code
_entity_poly.pdbx_strand_id
1 'polypeptide(L)'
;MRKRFTAGLLAFALAFTAMDFGGLVSIQANAAGLVQVTEENQSNFHLNGDYAGYYAIADKEDLQAFAAKVNAGEKDINAVLTADIDMTGEDWTPIGDTNDGYTGTFDGNGHKISKLVCERTGDKQVSGLFAQLMENSVVKNLGMEDGVFTSSTSTAGAVAAKSSLGK
;
A
#
# COMPACT_ATOMS: atom_id res chain seq x y z
N MET A 1 23.11 7.82 42.93
CA MET A 1 22.65 6.57 42.28
C MET A 1 21.44 6.87 41.42
N ARG A 2 21.59 6.96 40.09
CA ARG A 2 20.49 7.19 39.14
C ARG A 2 20.08 5.87 38.55
N LYS A 3 18.87 5.38 38.87
CA LYS A 3 18.29 4.19 38.27
C LYS A 3 17.77 4.55 36.86
N ARG A 4 18.37 3.94 35.83
CA ARG A 4 17.87 3.98 34.47
C ARG A 4 16.71 3.00 34.34
N PHE A 5 15.51 3.50 34.08
CA PHE A 5 14.36 2.69 33.65
C PHE A 5 14.51 2.44 32.15
N THR A 6 14.81 1.23 31.78
CA THR A 6 14.64 0.73 30.39
C THR A 6 13.18 0.40 30.20
N ALA A 7 12.48 1.19 29.37
CA ALA A 7 11.14 0.85 28.93
C ALA A 7 11.23 -0.33 27.95
N GLY A 8 10.88 -1.51 28.44
CA GLY A 8 10.70 -2.70 27.61
C GLY A 8 9.41 -2.55 26.82
N LEU A 9 9.51 -2.51 25.50
CA LEU A 9 8.38 -2.59 24.58
C LEU A 9 7.81 -4.02 24.67
N LEU A 10 6.72 -4.18 25.41
CA LEU A 10 6.01 -5.45 25.52
C LEU A 10 5.11 -5.57 24.28
N ALA A 11 5.59 -6.29 23.26
CA ALA A 11 4.76 -6.69 22.14
C ALA A 11 3.71 -7.69 22.66
N PHE A 12 2.46 -7.26 22.80
CA PHE A 12 1.34 -8.15 23.07
C PHE A 12 1.01 -8.89 21.78
N ALA A 13 1.61 -10.06 21.60
CA ALA A 13 1.12 -11.03 20.63
C ALA A 13 -0.16 -11.65 21.24
N LEU A 14 -1.33 -11.17 20.83
CA LEU A 14 -2.59 -11.87 21.06
C LEU A 14 -2.61 -13.09 20.14
N ALA A 15 -2.16 -14.21 20.67
CA ALA A 15 -2.44 -15.51 20.08
C ALA A 15 -3.92 -15.82 20.35
N PHE A 16 -4.79 -15.56 19.37
CA PHE A 16 -6.12 -16.11 19.35
C PHE A 16 -6.01 -17.57 18.98
N THR A 17 -6.17 -18.47 19.96
CA THR A 17 -6.40 -19.88 19.67
C THR A 17 -7.77 -20.01 19.02
N ALA A 18 -7.78 -20.38 17.75
CA ALA A 18 -9.00 -20.67 17.00
C ALA A 18 -9.68 -21.89 17.63
N MET A 19 -10.85 -21.67 18.24
CA MET A 19 -11.81 -22.75 18.44
C MET A 19 -12.48 -23.03 17.10
N ASP A 20 -12.34 -24.24 16.63
CA ASP A 20 -12.92 -24.78 15.40
C ASP A 20 -14.46 -24.76 15.50
N PHE A 21 -15.08 -23.71 14.98
CA PHE A 21 -16.50 -23.66 14.68
C PHE A 21 -16.63 -23.58 13.16
N GLY A 22 -16.99 -24.71 12.58
CA GLY A 22 -17.20 -24.99 11.17
C GLY A 22 -17.32 -23.77 10.25
N GLY A 23 -16.30 -23.54 9.42
CA GLY A 23 -16.39 -22.68 8.24
C GLY A 23 -15.99 -21.21 8.42
N LEU A 24 -15.33 -20.80 9.50
CA LEU A 24 -14.74 -19.46 9.59
C LEU A 24 -13.31 -19.48 9.07
N VAL A 25 -13.14 -18.95 7.87
CA VAL A 25 -11.83 -18.68 7.29
C VAL A 25 -11.05 -17.75 8.21
N SER A 26 -9.92 -18.22 8.75
CA SER A 26 -9.03 -17.36 9.53
C SER A 26 -8.37 -16.34 8.61
N ILE A 27 -8.82 -15.10 8.67
CA ILE A 27 -8.12 -13.98 8.05
C ILE A 27 -6.81 -13.82 8.83
N GLN A 28 -5.70 -14.21 8.25
CA GLN A 28 -4.39 -13.93 8.84
C GLN A 28 -4.03 -12.47 8.56
N ALA A 29 -4.43 -11.58 9.48
CA ALA A 29 -3.88 -10.23 9.50
C ALA A 29 -2.41 -10.32 9.90
N ASN A 30 -1.51 -9.83 9.06
CA ASN A 30 -0.12 -9.65 9.44
C ASN A 30 -0.02 -8.50 10.47
N ALA A 31 1.15 -8.30 11.08
CA ALA A 31 1.37 -7.31 12.16
C ALA A 31 1.06 -5.85 11.77
N ALA A 32 0.73 -5.57 10.51
CA ALA A 32 0.33 -4.27 9.98
C ALA A 32 -1.15 -4.20 9.59
N GLY A 33 -1.95 -5.25 9.86
CA GLY A 33 -3.35 -5.33 9.42
C GLY A 33 -3.54 -5.74 7.96
N LEU A 34 -2.52 -5.59 7.12
CA LEU A 34 -2.60 -5.87 5.68
C LEU A 34 -2.72 -7.37 5.41
N VAL A 35 -3.80 -7.77 4.73
CA VAL A 35 -4.15 -9.17 4.46
C VAL A 35 -3.63 -9.60 3.10
N GLN A 36 -2.94 -10.74 3.05
CA GLN A 36 -2.59 -11.35 1.78
C GLN A 36 -3.72 -12.26 1.29
N VAL A 37 -4.09 -12.11 0.03
CA VAL A 37 -5.08 -12.95 -0.64
C VAL A 37 -4.49 -14.34 -0.86
N THR A 38 -5.27 -15.37 -0.52
CA THR A 38 -4.96 -16.78 -0.75
C THR A 38 -6.08 -17.42 -1.56
N GLU A 39 -5.86 -18.59 -2.13
CA GLU A 39 -6.92 -19.35 -2.82
C GLU A 39 -8.14 -19.58 -1.91
N GLU A 40 -7.91 -19.76 -0.60
CA GLU A 40 -8.97 -20.04 0.38
C GLU A 40 -9.77 -18.79 0.76
N ASN A 41 -9.13 -17.61 0.88
CA ASN A 41 -9.80 -16.39 1.34
C ASN A 41 -10.27 -15.45 0.23
N GLN A 42 -9.87 -15.68 -1.03
CA GLN A 42 -10.15 -14.81 -2.17
C GLN A 42 -11.65 -14.52 -2.35
N SER A 43 -12.51 -15.50 -2.08
CA SER A 43 -13.96 -15.33 -2.19
C SER A 43 -14.53 -14.28 -1.23
N ASN A 44 -13.85 -14.01 -0.11
CA ASN A 44 -14.28 -13.02 0.89
C ASN A 44 -14.12 -11.58 0.39
N PHE A 45 -13.25 -11.35 -0.59
CA PHE A 45 -12.97 -10.04 -1.16
C PHE A 45 -13.78 -9.73 -2.43
N HIS A 46 -14.64 -10.63 -2.89
CA HIS A 46 -15.47 -10.48 -4.10
C HIS A 46 -14.63 -10.13 -5.35
N LEU A 47 -13.42 -10.67 -5.43
CA LEU A 47 -12.49 -10.40 -6.52
C LEU A 47 -12.85 -11.23 -7.76
N ASN A 48 -12.82 -10.58 -8.94
CA ASN A 48 -13.05 -11.22 -10.24
C ASN A 48 -11.72 -11.58 -10.90
N GLY A 49 -11.12 -12.69 -10.51
CA GLY A 49 -9.84 -13.14 -11.05
C GLY A 49 -9.03 -13.90 -10.00
N ASP A 50 -7.85 -14.33 -10.39
CA ASP A 50 -6.89 -14.96 -9.48
C ASP A 50 -5.95 -13.88 -8.91
N TYR A 51 -6.09 -13.62 -7.62
CA TYR A 51 -5.27 -12.66 -6.87
C TYR A 51 -4.47 -13.32 -5.75
N ALA A 52 -4.30 -14.65 -5.79
CA ALA A 52 -3.46 -15.33 -4.80
C ALA A 52 -2.06 -14.70 -4.76
N GLY A 53 -1.59 -14.36 -3.57
CA GLY A 53 -0.33 -13.65 -3.36
C GLY A 53 -0.39 -12.12 -3.38
N TYR A 54 -1.50 -11.52 -3.80
CA TYR A 54 -1.69 -10.07 -3.73
C TYR A 54 -2.06 -9.63 -2.30
N TYR A 55 -1.69 -8.42 -1.94
CA TYR A 55 -2.21 -7.78 -0.73
C TYR A 55 -3.55 -7.11 -1.02
N ALA A 56 -4.58 -7.43 -0.24
CA ALA A 56 -5.88 -6.78 -0.30
C ALA A 56 -5.82 -5.43 0.41
N ILE A 57 -6.29 -4.38 -0.24
CA ILE A 57 -6.34 -3.01 0.29
C ILE A 57 -7.81 -2.60 0.35
N ALA A 58 -8.35 -2.48 1.57
CA ALA A 58 -9.75 -2.15 1.81
C ALA A 58 -9.97 -0.73 2.36
N ASP A 59 -8.93 -0.11 2.90
CA ASP A 59 -8.99 1.21 3.51
C ASP A 59 -7.65 1.95 3.39
N LYS A 60 -7.58 3.17 3.95
CA LYS A 60 -6.38 4.00 3.89
C LYS A 60 -5.23 3.45 4.73
N GLU A 61 -5.52 2.77 5.81
CA GLU A 61 -4.56 2.14 6.70
C GLU A 61 -3.85 0.99 5.97
N ASP A 62 -4.59 0.19 5.22
CA ASP A 62 -4.03 -0.87 4.35
C ASP A 62 -3.14 -0.27 3.25
N LEU A 63 -3.59 0.82 2.61
CA LEU A 63 -2.79 1.50 1.58
C LEU A 63 -1.49 2.06 2.14
N GLN A 64 -1.52 2.66 3.34
CA GLN A 64 -0.33 3.14 4.04
C GLN A 64 0.61 1.98 4.43
N ALA A 65 0.05 0.88 4.93
CA ALA A 65 0.82 -0.31 5.29
C ALA A 65 1.50 -0.94 4.06
N PHE A 66 0.81 -1.00 2.92
CA PHE A 66 1.38 -1.44 1.65
C PHE A 66 2.53 -0.53 1.20
N ALA A 67 2.32 0.79 1.23
CA ALA A 67 3.36 1.76 0.91
C ALA A 67 4.59 1.60 1.81
N ALA A 68 4.39 1.39 3.12
CA ALA A 68 5.47 1.19 4.07
C ALA A 68 6.29 -0.08 3.76
N LYS A 69 5.65 -1.19 3.34
CA LYS A 69 6.34 -2.41 2.92
C LYS A 69 7.21 -2.18 1.68
N VAL A 70 6.65 -1.56 0.65
CA VAL A 70 7.40 -1.23 -0.57
C VAL A 70 8.56 -0.31 -0.26
N ASN A 71 8.35 0.72 0.55
CA ASN A 71 9.38 1.69 0.96
C ASN A 71 10.45 1.07 1.90
N ALA A 72 10.13 -0.05 2.55
CA ALA A 72 11.10 -0.86 3.31
C ALA A 72 11.92 -1.84 2.44
N GLY A 73 11.61 -1.92 1.12
CA GLY A 73 12.38 -2.73 0.16
C GLY A 73 11.63 -3.87 -0.50
N GLU A 74 10.37 -4.14 -0.14
CA GLU A 74 9.53 -5.17 -0.78
C GLU A 74 8.89 -4.61 -2.07
N LYS A 75 9.68 -4.34 -3.10
CA LYS A 75 9.28 -3.53 -4.27
C LYS A 75 8.46 -4.26 -5.32
N ASP A 76 8.48 -5.58 -5.29
CA ASP A 76 7.85 -6.49 -6.25
C ASP A 76 6.53 -7.09 -5.74
N ILE A 77 6.09 -6.72 -4.53
CA ILE A 77 4.82 -7.18 -3.98
C ILE A 77 3.63 -6.61 -4.76
N ASN A 78 2.59 -7.42 -4.88
CA ASN A 78 1.39 -7.07 -5.62
C ASN A 78 0.26 -6.63 -4.69
N ALA A 79 -0.61 -5.73 -5.16
CA ALA A 79 -1.78 -5.28 -4.42
C ALA A 79 -3.03 -5.23 -5.30
N VAL A 80 -4.18 -5.40 -4.66
CA VAL A 80 -5.50 -5.22 -5.26
C VAL A 80 -6.39 -4.42 -4.33
N LEU A 81 -7.09 -3.41 -4.87
CA LEU A 81 -8.11 -2.69 -4.12
C LEU A 81 -9.38 -3.57 -4.01
N THR A 82 -9.96 -3.58 -2.83
CA THR A 82 -11.21 -4.29 -2.54
C THR A 82 -12.36 -3.34 -2.20
N ALA A 83 -12.06 -2.04 -2.10
CA ALA A 83 -13.01 -0.95 -1.90
C ALA A 83 -12.44 0.37 -2.42
N ASP A 84 -13.29 1.39 -2.53
CA ASP A 84 -12.87 2.77 -2.76
C ASP A 84 -12.16 3.31 -1.51
N ILE A 85 -11.04 4.02 -1.69
CA ILE A 85 -10.21 4.52 -0.61
C ILE A 85 -10.35 6.05 -0.51
N ASP A 86 -10.75 6.56 0.65
CA ASP A 86 -10.78 8.00 0.96
C ASP A 86 -9.56 8.38 1.81
N MET A 87 -8.65 9.18 1.24
CA MET A 87 -7.41 9.63 1.88
C MET A 87 -7.55 10.97 2.61
N THR A 88 -8.76 11.41 2.92
CA THR A 88 -8.99 12.68 3.61
C THR A 88 -8.16 12.80 4.89
N GLY A 89 -7.41 13.89 4.99
CA GLY A 89 -6.61 14.24 6.19
C GLY A 89 -5.23 13.58 6.28
N GLU A 90 -4.84 12.80 5.27
CA GLU A 90 -3.54 12.13 5.24
C GLU A 90 -2.55 12.86 4.33
N ASP A 91 -1.33 13.10 4.82
CA ASP A 91 -0.20 13.51 3.99
C ASP A 91 0.46 12.26 3.41
N TRP A 92 0.34 12.11 2.09
CA TRP A 92 0.78 10.90 1.42
C TRP A 92 2.28 10.89 1.13
N THR A 93 2.94 9.82 1.54
CA THR A 93 4.30 9.51 1.09
C THR A 93 4.23 8.57 -0.11
N PRO A 94 4.78 8.95 -1.28
CA PRO A 94 4.74 8.12 -2.47
C PRO A 94 5.28 6.70 -2.25
N ILE A 95 4.67 5.74 -2.93
CA ILE A 95 5.13 4.35 -2.96
C ILE A 95 6.42 4.26 -3.78
N GLY A 96 7.44 3.62 -3.22
CA GLY A 96 8.77 3.50 -3.83
C GLY A 96 9.59 4.78 -3.69
N ASP A 97 10.75 4.80 -4.31
CA ASP A 97 11.63 5.97 -4.39
C ASP A 97 12.08 6.24 -5.83
N THR A 98 12.86 7.30 -6.03
CA THR A 98 13.29 7.72 -7.37
C THR A 98 14.53 7.00 -7.91
N ASN A 99 15.16 6.15 -7.13
CA ASN A 99 16.35 5.38 -7.54
C ASN A 99 16.00 3.93 -7.81
N ASP A 100 15.03 3.41 -7.05
CA ASP A 100 14.70 1.99 -7.00
C ASP A 100 13.20 1.85 -6.73
N GLY A 101 12.41 2.24 -7.72
CA GLY A 101 10.96 2.36 -7.62
C GLY A 101 10.21 1.04 -7.56
N TYR A 102 8.89 1.12 -7.66
CA TYR A 102 8.00 -0.03 -7.59
C TYR A 102 8.08 -0.90 -8.86
N THR A 103 8.10 -2.22 -8.70
CA THR A 103 8.20 -3.20 -9.79
C THR A 103 7.03 -4.20 -9.84
N GLY A 104 6.14 -4.18 -8.85
CA GLY A 104 5.00 -5.11 -8.76
C GLY A 104 3.79 -4.70 -9.60
N THR A 105 2.68 -5.38 -9.37
CA THR A 105 1.36 -5.06 -9.94
C THR A 105 0.46 -4.44 -8.88
N PHE A 106 -0.10 -3.27 -9.20
CA PHE A 106 -1.14 -2.61 -8.42
C PHE A 106 -2.43 -2.56 -9.23
N ASP A 107 -3.42 -3.35 -8.82
CA ASP A 107 -4.71 -3.45 -9.50
C ASP A 107 -5.78 -2.69 -8.70
N GLY A 108 -6.31 -1.62 -9.26
CA GLY A 108 -7.44 -0.90 -8.67
C GLY A 108 -8.75 -1.69 -8.69
N ASN A 109 -8.84 -2.79 -9.46
CA ASN A 109 -10.03 -3.63 -9.56
C ASN A 109 -11.33 -2.85 -9.84
N GLY A 110 -11.22 -1.69 -10.50
CA GLY A 110 -12.32 -0.78 -10.80
C GLY A 110 -12.65 0.21 -9.67
N HIS A 111 -11.95 0.16 -8.54
CA HIS A 111 -12.07 1.11 -7.44
C HIS A 111 -11.21 2.36 -7.65
N LYS A 112 -11.43 3.35 -6.78
CA LYS A 112 -10.72 4.62 -6.82
C LYS A 112 -10.06 4.97 -5.49
N ILE A 113 -9.01 5.80 -5.59
CA ILE A 113 -8.40 6.50 -4.46
C ILE A 113 -8.77 7.98 -4.59
N SER A 114 -9.39 8.54 -3.56
CA SER A 114 -9.86 9.92 -3.56
C SER A 114 -9.16 10.76 -2.51
N LYS A 115 -9.06 12.08 -2.76
CA LYS A 115 -8.54 13.12 -1.85
C LYS A 115 -7.13 12.83 -1.33
N LEU A 116 -6.33 12.16 -2.13
CA LEU A 116 -4.93 11.91 -1.82
C LEU A 116 -4.14 13.22 -1.97
N VAL A 117 -3.52 13.67 -0.87
CA VAL A 117 -2.70 14.90 -0.84
C VAL A 117 -1.24 14.51 -0.74
N CYS A 118 -0.45 14.94 -1.72
CA CYS A 118 0.99 14.72 -1.76
C CYS A 118 1.69 16.03 -2.17
N GLU A 119 1.98 16.86 -1.19
CA GLU A 119 2.67 18.14 -1.38
C GLU A 119 4.11 18.03 -0.95
N ARG A 120 5.05 18.27 -1.87
CA ARG A 120 6.49 18.13 -1.66
C ARG A 120 7.21 19.43 -1.93
N THR A 121 7.80 20.00 -0.89
CA THR A 121 8.49 21.31 -0.93
C THR A 121 10.02 21.19 -0.84
N GLY A 122 10.55 20.00 -0.56
CA GLY A 122 11.99 19.75 -0.46
C GLY A 122 12.67 19.50 -1.80
N ASP A 123 13.99 19.59 -1.82
CA ASP A 123 14.80 19.30 -3.01
C ASP A 123 14.66 17.85 -3.46
N LYS A 124 14.48 17.63 -4.76
CA LYS A 124 14.39 16.33 -5.42
C LYS A 124 13.22 15.43 -4.96
N GLN A 125 12.30 15.97 -4.21
CA GLN A 125 11.12 15.23 -3.81
C GLN A 125 10.08 15.21 -4.93
N VAL A 126 9.55 14.03 -5.19
CA VAL A 126 8.51 13.80 -6.21
C VAL A 126 7.16 13.64 -5.55
N SER A 127 6.09 13.97 -6.28
CA SER A 127 4.70 13.89 -5.81
C SER A 127 3.89 12.96 -6.70
N GLY A 128 3.18 12.01 -6.12
CA GLY A 128 2.35 11.03 -6.82
C GLY A 128 1.87 9.92 -5.89
N LEU A 129 1.00 9.05 -6.38
CA LEU A 129 0.71 7.79 -5.68
C LEU A 129 2.00 6.94 -5.59
N PHE A 130 2.71 6.84 -6.71
CA PHE A 130 4.05 6.23 -6.79
C PHE A 130 5.11 7.29 -7.05
N ALA A 131 6.28 7.15 -6.42
CA ALA A 131 7.45 7.98 -6.71
C ALA A 131 8.00 7.67 -8.10
N GLN A 132 8.19 6.39 -8.39
CA GLN A 132 8.64 5.89 -9.66
C GLN A 132 8.11 4.48 -9.94
N LEU A 133 7.63 4.27 -11.15
CA LEU A 133 7.32 2.96 -11.70
C LEU A 133 8.51 2.48 -12.54
N MET A 134 9.01 1.30 -12.23
CA MET A 134 10.12 0.68 -12.95
C MET A 134 9.63 -0.21 -14.09
N GLU A 135 10.55 -0.71 -14.88
CA GLU A 135 10.27 -1.71 -15.91
C GLU A 135 9.52 -2.93 -15.30
N ASN A 136 8.52 -3.42 -16.01
CA ASN A 136 7.63 -4.50 -15.63
C ASN A 136 6.60 -4.18 -14.53
N SER A 137 6.63 -3.00 -13.92
CA SER A 137 5.54 -2.60 -13.04
C SER A 137 4.22 -2.43 -13.82
N VAL A 138 3.12 -2.81 -13.20
CA VAL A 138 1.78 -2.66 -13.78
C VAL A 138 0.88 -1.92 -12.81
N VAL A 139 0.29 -0.80 -13.26
CA VAL A 139 -0.81 -0.14 -12.57
C VAL A 139 -2.00 -0.15 -13.50
N LYS A 140 -3.10 -0.74 -13.07
CA LYS A 140 -4.29 -0.93 -13.92
C LYS A 140 -5.60 -0.79 -13.14
N ASN A 141 -6.69 -0.55 -13.86
CA ASN A 141 -8.07 -0.52 -13.33
C ASN A 141 -8.26 0.42 -12.12
N LEU A 142 -7.47 1.49 -12.02
CA LEU A 142 -7.43 2.40 -10.89
C LEU A 142 -8.03 3.76 -11.27
N GLY A 143 -9.01 4.23 -10.48
CA GLY A 143 -9.48 5.61 -10.50
C GLY A 143 -8.70 6.49 -9.52
N MET A 144 -8.42 7.75 -9.91
CA MET A 144 -7.91 8.80 -9.02
C MET A 144 -8.87 9.98 -9.05
N GLU A 145 -9.31 10.48 -7.89
CA GLU A 145 -10.30 11.54 -7.78
C GLU A 145 -9.91 12.56 -6.71
N ASP A 146 -10.11 13.84 -7.01
CA ASP A 146 -9.90 14.96 -6.07
C ASP A 146 -8.51 14.98 -5.38
N GLY A 147 -7.48 14.47 -6.05
CA GLY A 147 -6.12 14.45 -5.51
C GLY A 147 -5.37 15.77 -5.72
N VAL A 148 -4.47 16.11 -4.79
CA VAL A 148 -3.56 17.25 -4.89
C VAL A 148 -2.13 16.77 -4.94
N PHE A 149 -1.45 17.05 -6.05
CA PHE A 149 -0.07 16.60 -6.29
C PHE A 149 0.80 17.78 -6.68
N THR A 150 1.67 18.21 -5.77
CA THR A 150 2.59 19.33 -6.01
C THR A 150 4.02 18.99 -5.64
N SER A 151 4.95 19.50 -6.44
CA SER A 151 6.38 19.43 -6.16
C SER A 151 7.03 20.75 -6.56
N SER A 152 7.76 21.38 -5.64
CA SER A 152 8.40 22.68 -5.90
C SER A 152 9.66 22.59 -6.78
N THR A 153 10.33 21.46 -6.81
CA THR A 153 11.65 21.32 -7.41
C THR A 153 11.82 20.09 -8.30
N SER A 154 10.78 19.24 -8.42
CA SER A 154 10.87 17.99 -9.17
C SER A 154 9.57 17.71 -9.94
N THR A 155 9.19 16.46 -10.08
CA THR A 155 8.05 16.02 -10.90
C THR A 155 6.84 15.69 -10.03
N ALA A 156 5.65 16.05 -10.50
CA ALA A 156 4.37 15.68 -9.90
C ALA A 156 3.51 14.95 -10.94
N GLY A 157 2.80 13.92 -10.52
CA GLY A 157 1.87 13.17 -11.35
C GLY A 157 0.92 12.34 -10.49
N ALA A 158 -0.37 12.30 -10.83
CA ALA A 158 -1.39 11.68 -9.99
C ALA A 158 -1.09 10.19 -9.71
N VAL A 159 -0.77 9.41 -10.73
CA VAL A 159 -0.45 7.99 -10.54
C VAL A 159 1.02 7.79 -10.25
N ALA A 160 1.91 8.33 -11.07
CA ALA A 160 3.34 8.22 -10.87
C ALA A 160 4.04 9.53 -11.20
N ALA A 161 5.02 9.92 -10.38
CA ALA A 161 5.85 11.08 -10.67
C ALA A 161 6.84 10.78 -11.80
N LYS A 162 7.36 9.57 -11.86
CA LYS A 162 8.29 9.10 -12.89
C LYS A 162 7.93 7.69 -13.35
N SER A 163 8.23 7.39 -14.61
CA SER A 163 8.21 6.03 -15.13
C SER A 163 9.50 5.75 -15.90
N SER A 164 10.08 4.57 -15.68
CA SER A 164 11.24 4.07 -16.40
C SER A 164 10.76 2.97 -17.33
N LEU A 165 10.62 3.28 -18.61
CA LEU A 165 10.33 2.28 -19.63
C LEU A 165 11.65 1.59 -19.97
N GLY A 166 11.68 0.27 -19.84
CA GLY A 166 12.78 -0.53 -20.36
C GLY A 166 12.92 -0.37 -21.88
N LYS A 167 14.13 -0.57 -22.34
CA LYS A 167 14.46 -0.56 -23.78
C LYS A 167 13.94 -1.83 -24.44
#